data_957b02271910d0958b695d16afe5916c
#
_entry.id   957b02271910d0958b695d16afe5916c
#
_cell.length_a   1.000
_cell.length_b   1.000
_cell.length_c   1.000
_cell.angle_alpha   90.00
_cell.angle_beta   90.00
_cell.angle_gamma   90.00
#
_symmetry.space_group_name_H-M   'P 1'
#
loop_
_entity.id
_entity.type
_entity.pdbx_description
1 polymer ?
#
loop_
_entity_poly.entity_id
_entity_poly.type
_entity_poly.pdbx_seq_one_letter_code
_entity_poly.pdbx_strand_id
1 'polypeptide(L)'
;AFNKAQNAAERLLLLAPGKRQEIKAEDINWLPEFLAQYRQSNGRPMTEAYEDFVAEWQHRHADEPYMLDIMPSYDTIRRAMKKLPEVVKQKGRVTGSEYRQLEGFTRRDWSRMPVNYVWIGDGHGMKLKCAHPVHGRPFAPEVTFVIDGGTRFVVGWSLDLAENVFAVAGAIQHGIRHHGKPFLYYSDNGSGETADILDKEVVGILPRLGINHPTGIAGNPQGRGIIERLNRTLPMRIARKYRTYFGKGADRETLRKTNRDLRSAFTALQQGKRLNARQQSAMRDLPSWSELIDAIRDGVEWYNNRPHDELPVKPNGKHYSPAEFRKKRLAEEDT
;
A
#
# COMPACT_ATOMS: atom_id res chain seq x y z
N ALA A 1 17.73 -11.30 51.08
CA ALA A 1 16.99 -10.12 51.53
C ALA A 1 15.62 -10.55 52.11
N PHE A 2 14.81 -11.34 51.44
CA PHE A 2 13.47 -11.74 51.88
C PHE A 2 13.42 -12.39 53.25
N ASN A 3 14.36 -13.30 53.56
CA ASN A 3 14.45 -13.96 54.85
C ASN A 3 14.96 -13.07 56.00
N LYS A 4 15.45 -11.88 55.71
CA LYS A 4 15.90 -10.89 56.66
C LYS A 4 14.90 -9.77 56.93
N ALA A 5 13.75 -9.79 56.23
CA ALA A 5 12.72 -8.77 56.40
C ALA A 5 12.01 -8.92 57.75
N GLN A 6 11.89 -7.79 58.46
CA GLN A 6 11.43 -7.75 59.85
C GLN A 6 9.91 -7.84 59.99
N ASN A 7 9.15 -7.52 58.92
CA ASN A 7 7.69 -7.57 58.95
C ASN A 7 7.05 -7.95 57.61
N ALA A 8 5.74 -8.21 57.61
CA ALA A 8 5.00 -8.62 56.41
C ALA A 8 4.96 -7.56 55.30
N ALA A 9 4.92 -6.26 55.67
CA ALA A 9 4.89 -5.17 54.71
C ALA A 9 6.23 -5.06 53.95
N GLU A 10 7.33 -5.26 54.66
CA GLU A 10 8.67 -5.27 54.05
C GLU A 10 8.88 -6.46 53.11
N ARG A 11 8.30 -7.62 53.46
CA ARG A 11 8.28 -8.82 52.58
C ARG A 11 7.47 -8.57 51.31
N LEU A 12 6.32 -7.92 51.42
CA LEU A 12 5.49 -7.52 50.28
C LEU A 12 6.20 -6.53 49.36
N LEU A 13 6.91 -5.56 49.91
CA LEU A 13 7.72 -4.60 49.14
C LEU A 13 8.87 -5.30 48.42
N LEU A 14 9.49 -6.34 49.01
CA LEU A 14 10.55 -7.11 48.34
C LEU A 14 10.01 -8.05 47.26
N LEU A 15 8.73 -8.42 47.33
CA LEU A 15 8.03 -9.21 46.30
C LEU A 15 7.35 -8.33 45.24
N ALA A 16 7.12 -7.05 45.53
CA ALA A 16 6.56 -6.15 44.56
C ALA A 16 7.47 -6.15 43.32
N PRO A 17 6.92 -6.27 42.11
CA PRO A 17 7.72 -6.14 40.90
C PRO A 17 8.32 -4.73 40.87
N GLY A 18 9.61 -4.65 41.15
CA GLY A 18 10.36 -3.40 41.05
C GLY A 18 10.16 -2.84 39.64
N LYS A 19 9.92 -1.54 39.49
CA LYS A 19 10.01 -0.88 38.18
C LYS A 19 11.36 -1.27 37.58
N ARG A 20 11.35 -2.19 36.60
CA ARG A 20 12.54 -2.44 35.79
C ARG A 20 12.91 -1.11 35.17
N GLN A 21 14.02 -0.54 35.54
CA GLN A 21 14.60 0.57 34.78
C GLN A 21 14.75 0.07 33.34
N GLU A 22 14.10 0.74 32.40
CA GLU A 22 14.36 0.48 30.98
C GLU A 22 15.82 0.83 30.70
N ILE A 23 16.63 -0.21 30.45
CA ILE A 23 18.01 -0.01 30.02
C ILE A 23 17.94 0.69 28.67
N LYS A 24 18.40 1.93 28.62
CA LYS A 24 18.48 2.67 27.37
C LYS A 24 19.50 2.00 26.45
N ALA A 25 19.28 2.09 25.15
CA ALA A 25 20.20 1.52 24.17
C ALA A 25 21.64 2.08 24.32
N GLU A 26 21.74 3.30 24.80
CA GLU A 26 22.99 4.02 25.09
C GLU A 26 23.82 3.40 26.24
N ASP A 27 23.16 2.70 27.15
CA ASP A 27 23.79 2.05 28.32
C ASP A 27 24.37 0.66 27.98
N ILE A 28 24.27 0.21 26.71
CA ILE A 28 24.72 -1.13 26.29
C ILE A 28 26.03 -1.01 25.51
N ASN A 29 27.14 -1.14 26.18
CA ASN A 29 28.47 -0.95 25.60
C ASN A 29 28.80 -1.89 24.43
N TRP A 30 28.29 -3.11 24.42
CA TRP A 30 28.52 -4.10 23.35
C TRP A 30 27.60 -3.91 22.12
N LEU A 31 26.52 -3.14 22.22
CA LEU A 31 25.54 -3.01 21.16
C LEU A 31 26.07 -2.41 19.85
N PRO A 32 26.93 -1.35 19.87
CA PRO A 32 27.53 -0.83 18.65
C PRO A 32 28.38 -1.86 17.91
N GLU A 33 29.11 -2.69 18.63
CA GLU A 33 29.99 -3.71 18.05
C GLU A 33 29.16 -4.85 17.41
N PHE A 34 28.12 -5.32 18.10
CA PHE A 34 27.19 -6.27 17.49
C PHE A 34 26.50 -5.69 16.25
N LEU A 35 26.07 -4.43 16.30
CA LEU A 35 25.44 -3.76 15.17
C LEU A 35 26.39 -3.61 13.97
N ALA A 36 27.68 -3.47 14.18
CA ALA A 36 28.68 -3.44 13.11
C ALA A 36 28.70 -4.77 12.35
N GLN A 37 28.57 -5.91 13.02
CA GLN A 37 28.48 -7.23 12.39
C GLN A 37 27.09 -7.47 11.77
N TYR A 38 26.03 -6.99 12.38
CA TYR A 38 24.66 -7.22 11.91
C TYR A 38 24.28 -6.34 10.72
N ARG A 39 24.77 -5.10 10.63
CA ARG A 39 24.41 -4.07 9.64
C ARG A 39 25.15 -4.21 8.31
N GLN A 40 25.23 -5.43 7.78
CA GLN A 40 25.84 -5.69 6.48
C GLN A 40 24.76 -5.90 5.40
N SER A 41 25.05 -5.52 4.16
CA SER A 41 24.09 -5.42 3.06
C SER A 41 23.47 -6.75 2.61
N ASN A 42 24.05 -7.90 3.01
CA ASN A 42 23.63 -9.22 2.46
C ASN A 42 22.51 -9.90 3.26
N GLY A 43 21.74 -9.17 4.09
CA GLY A 43 20.63 -9.74 4.83
C GLY A 43 21.01 -10.82 5.85
N ARG A 44 22.23 -10.75 6.37
CA ARG A 44 22.83 -11.73 7.28
C ARG A 44 21.90 -12.09 8.44
N PRO A 45 21.67 -13.38 8.75
CA PRO A 45 20.93 -13.80 9.93
C PRO A 45 21.57 -13.29 11.22
N MET A 46 20.76 -13.09 12.26
CA MET A 46 21.24 -12.61 13.55
C MET A 46 22.16 -13.63 14.23
N THR A 47 22.00 -14.92 13.95
CA THR A 47 22.86 -16.02 14.44
C THR A 47 24.29 -15.90 13.89
N GLU A 48 24.43 -15.71 12.57
CA GLU A 48 25.75 -15.53 11.95
C GLU A 48 26.43 -14.26 12.43
N ALA A 49 25.68 -13.16 12.53
CA ALA A 49 26.21 -11.91 13.06
C ALA A 49 26.67 -12.04 14.52
N TYR A 50 26.02 -12.92 15.30
CA TYR A 50 26.40 -13.21 16.67
C TYR A 50 27.69 -14.03 16.73
N GLU A 51 27.84 -15.02 15.90
CA GLU A 51 29.07 -15.84 15.82
C GLU A 51 30.30 -14.98 15.51
N ASP A 52 30.19 -14.09 14.51
CA ASP A 52 31.27 -13.18 14.19
C ASP A 52 31.52 -12.12 15.29
N PHE A 53 30.45 -11.64 15.93
CA PHE A 53 30.58 -10.74 17.08
C PHE A 53 31.34 -11.42 18.23
N VAL A 54 31.04 -12.67 18.55
CA VAL A 54 31.74 -13.42 19.60
C VAL A 54 33.21 -13.58 19.26
N ALA A 55 33.52 -13.98 18.03
CA ALA A 55 34.90 -14.15 17.57
C ALA A 55 35.71 -12.83 17.65
N GLU A 56 35.13 -11.74 17.16
CA GLU A 56 35.74 -10.41 17.18
C GLU A 56 35.92 -9.87 18.61
N TRP A 57 34.90 -10.06 19.47
CA TRP A 57 34.95 -9.66 20.89
C TRP A 57 36.03 -10.40 21.64
N GLN A 58 36.11 -11.73 21.49
CA GLN A 58 37.14 -12.56 22.12
C GLN A 58 38.52 -12.20 21.64
N HIS A 59 38.71 -11.95 20.36
CA HIS A 59 39.97 -11.52 19.79
C HIS A 59 40.40 -10.16 20.32
N ARG A 60 39.51 -9.18 20.39
CA ARG A 60 39.77 -7.82 20.80
C ARG A 60 40.10 -7.72 22.30
N HIS A 61 39.41 -8.51 23.12
CA HIS A 61 39.52 -8.46 24.58
C HIS A 61 40.26 -9.67 25.17
N ALA A 62 41.17 -10.29 24.37
CA ALA A 62 41.88 -11.50 24.78
C ALA A 62 42.64 -11.32 26.12
N ASP A 63 43.16 -10.13 26.35
CA ASP A 63 43.96 -9.77 27.55
C ASP A 63 43.10 -9.11 28.66
N GLU A 64 41.79 -9.02 28.47
CA GLU A 64 40.85 -8.34 29.37
C GLU A 64 39.79 -9.31 29.95
N PRO A 65 40.08 -10.12 30.97
CA PRO A 65 39.15 -11.14 31.49
C PRO A 65 37.78 -10.58 31.87
N TYR A 66 37.73 -9.35 32.42
CA TYR A 66 36.48 -8.69 32.77
C TYR A 66 35.58 -8.46 31.53
N MET A 67 36.16 -8.07 30.41
CA MET A 67 35.40 -7.86 29.15
C MET A 67 34.88 -9.16 28.59
N LEU A 68 35.56 -10.26 28.76
CA LEU A 68 35.11 -11.58 28.36
C LEU A 68 33.94 -12.04 29.24
N ASP A 69 33.96 -11.78 30.53
CA ASP A 69 32.87 -12.15 31.46
C ASP A 69 31.58 -11.37 31.21
N ILE A 70 31.64 -10.12 30.76
CA ILE A 70 30.47 -9.30 30.47
C ILE A 70 29.94 -9.49 29.05
N MET A 71 30.53 -10.35 28.24
CA MET A 71 30.09 -10.65 26.88
C MET A 71 28.62 -11.08 26.89
N PRO A 72 27.74 -10.43 26.09
CA PRO A 72 26.33 -10.74 26.13
C PRO A 72 26.03 -12.09 25.48
N SER A 73 25.12 -12.86 26.07
CA SER A 73 24.58 -14.06 25.43
C SER A 73 23.71 -13.70 24.21
N TYR A 74 23.52 -14.65 23.29
CA TYR A 74 22.63 -14.50 22.14
C TYR A 74 21.23 -14.01 22.55
N ASP A 75 20.65 -14.55 23.63
CA ASP A 75 19.34 -14.13 24.12
C ASP A 75 19.31 -12.70 24.66
N THR A 76 20.40 -12.25 25.24
CA THR A 76 20.56 -10.84 25.68
C THR A 76 20.55 -9.90 24.48
N ILE A 77 21.32 -10.23 23.45
CA ILE A 77 21.34 -9.47 22.19
C ILE A 77 19.97 -9.49 21.53
N ARG A 78 19.33 -10.64 21.42
CA ARG A 78 17.99 -10.79 20.83
C ARG A 78 16.93 -9.91 21.54
N ARG A 79 16.98 -9.83 22.87
CA ARG A 79 16.09 -8.95 23.64
C ARG A 79 16.36 -7.47 23.41
N ALA A 80 17.64 -7.08 23.35
CA ALA A 80 18.03 -5.70 23.03
C ALA A 80 17.60 -5.31 21.61
N MET A 81 17.86 -6.16 20.63
CA MET A 81 17.46 -5.95 19.23
C MET A 81 15.95 -5.79 19.06
N LYS A 82 15.12 -6.49 19.86
CA LYS A 82 13.66 -6.29 19.83
C LYS A 82 13.23 -4.89 20.27
N LYS A 83 14.00 -4.22 21.11
CA LYS A 83 13.70 -2.87 21.61
C LYS A 83 14.15 -1.76 20.65
N LEU A 84 15.07 -2.05 19.75
CA LEU A 84 15.57 -1.07 18.80
C LEU A 84 14.53 -0.76 17.71
N PRO A 85 14.40 0.51 17.30
CA PRO A 85 13.62 0.89 16.13
C PRO A 85 14.15 0.19 14.85
N GLU A 86 13.24 -0.12 13.91
CA GLU A 86 13.63 -0.76 12.65
C GLU A 86 14.63 0.07 11.85
N VAL A 87 14.50 1.40 11.86
CA VAL A 87 15.46 2.32 11.23
C VAL A 87 16.89 2.07 11.71
N VAL A 88 17.06 1.85 13.03
CA VAL A 88 18.38 1.58 13.63
C VAL A 88 18.89 0.21 13.22
N LYS A 89 18.03 -0.82 13.24
CA LYS A 89 18.41 -2.20 12.88
C LYS A 89 18.78 -2.35 11.41
N GLN A 90 18.02 -1.69 10.54
CA GLN A 90 18.14 -1.85 9.08
C GLN A 90 19.15 -0.89 8.43
N LYS A 91 19.73 0.04 9.20
CA LYS A 91 20.78 0.94 8.68
C LYS A 91 21.95 0.13 8.13
N GLY A 92 22.26 0.29 6.84
CA GLY A 92 23.31 -0.47 6.14
C GLY A 92 22.89 -1.86 5.64
N ARG A 93 21.76 -2.42 6.09
CA ARG A 93 21.20 -3.68 5.56
C ARG A 93 20.31 -3.45 4.33
N VAL A 94 19.53 -2.39 4.38
CA VAL A 94 18.71 -1.92 3.28
C VAL A 94 19.08 -0.50 2.93
N THR A 95 18.92 -0.13 1.68
CA THR A 95 19.29 1.18 1.15
C THR A 95 18.15 1.78 0.30
N GLY A 96 18.30 3.01 -0.13
CA GLY A 96 17.39 3.65 -1.07
C GLY A 96 15.96 3.78 -0.54
N SER A 97 14.98 3.38 -1.35
CA SER A 97 13.56 3.49 -1.03
C SER A 97 13.11 2.61 0.14
N GLU A 98 13.71 1.42 0.28
CA GLU A 98 13.38 0.52 1.38
C GLU A 98 13.78 1.12 2.74
N TYR A 99 14.97 1.74 2.83
CA TYR A 99 15.39 2.39 4.07
C TYR A 99 14.52 3.61 4.40
N ARG A 100 14.18 4.42 3.38
CA ARG A 100 13.30 5.59 3.57
C ARG A 100 11.91 5.23 4.10
N GLN A 101 11.40 4.04 3.77
CA GLN A 101 10.11 3.56 4.30
C GLN A 101 10.14 3.28 5.81
N LEU A 102 11.33 3.06 6.38
CA LEU A 102 11.53 2.84 7.82
C LEU A 102 11.65 4.16 8.60
N GLU A 103 11.96 5.26 7.93
CA GLU A 103 12.05 6.57 8.55
C GLU A 103 10.65 7.06 8.98
N GLY A 104 10.61 7.75 10.10
CA GLY A 104 9.37 8.37 10.57
C GLY A 104 8.88 9.44 9.59
N PHE A 105 7.59 9.51 9.39
CA PHE A 105 6.96 10.51 8.52
C PHE A 105 5.80 11.21 9.22
N THR A 106 5.58 12.45 8.86
CA THR A 106 4.38 13.19 9.26
C THR A 106 3.23 12.79 8.36
N ARG A 107 2.16 12.23 8.95
CA ARG A 107 0.94 11.89 8.20
C ARG A 107 0.33 13.19 7.69
N ARG A 108 0.12 13.27 6.36
CA ARG A 108 -0.57 14.41 5.76
C ARG A 108 -2.03 14.43 6.18
N ASP A 109 -2.49 15.56 6.69
CA ASP A 109 -3.91 15.79 6.97
C ASP A 109 -4.57 16.46 5.78
N TRP A 110 -5.36 15.69 5.06
CA TRP A 110 -6.10 16.14 3.89
C TRP A 110 -7.51 16.65 4.25
N SER A 111 -7.95 16.48 5.51
CA SER A 111 -9.33 16.78 5.92
C SER A 111 -9.70 18.27 5.84
N ARG A 112 -8.70 19.13 5.87
CA ARG A 112 -8.85 20.59 5.78
C ARG A 112 -8.84 21.13 4.36
N MET A 113 -8.53 20.29 3.36
CA MET A 113 -8.48 20.72 1.97
C MET A 113 -9.89 21.00 1.44
N PRO A 114 -10.11 22.12 0.72
CA PRO A 114 -11.36 22.39 0.02
C PRO A 114 -11.72 21.26 -0.96
N VAL A 115 -13.00 21.18 -1.30
CA VAL A 115 -13.46 20.26 -2.34
C VAL A 115 -12.80 20.62 -3.67
N ASN A 116 -12.34 19.62 -4.41
CA ASN A 116 -11.57 19.80 -5.68
C ASN A 116 -10.24 20.54 -5.52
N TYR A 117 -9.74 20.77 -4.30
CA TYR A 117 -8.42 21.37 -4.16
C TYR A 117 -7.32 20.44 -4.67
N VAL A 118 -7.35 19.17 -4.28
CA VAL A 118 -6.39 18.17 -4.74
C VAL A 118 -7.08 16.89 -5.17
N TRP A 119 -6.84 16.49 -6.39
CA TRP A 119 -7.18 15.16 -6.88
C TRP A 119 -5.93 14.29 -6.92
N ILE A 120 -6.08 13.03 -6.53
CA ILE A 120 -4.99 12.06 -6.51
C ILE A 120 -5.37 10.93 -7.45
N GLY A 121 -4.52 10.65 -8.43
CA GLY A 121 -4.74 9.58 -9.41
C GLY A 121 -3.67 8.51 -9.36
N ASP A 122 -4.07 7.27 -9.71
CA ASP A 122 -3.17 6.13 -9.84
C ASP A 122 -3.79 5.05 -10.72
N GLY A 123 -2.95 4.43 -11.56
CA GLY A 123 -3.31 3.26 -12.35
C GLY A 123 -3.17 1.97 -11.54
N HIS A 124 -4.05 1.01 -11.80
CA HIS A 124 -4.01 -0.28 -11.13
C HIS A 124 -4.45 -1.43 -12.02
N GLY A 125 -3.59 -2.44 -12.16
CA GLY A 125 -3.93 -3.68 -12.88
C GLY A 125 -5.06 -4.43 -12.19
N MET A 126 -6.19 -4.58 -12.88
CA MET A 126 -7.31 -5.38 -12.40
C MET A 126 -6.85 -6.83 -12.19
N LYS A 127 -7.05 -7.35 -10.99
CA LYS A 127 -6.64 -8.73 -10.66
C LYS A 127 -7.68 -9.77 -11.12
N LEU A 128 -8.24 -9.56 -12.31
CA LEU A 128 -9.15 -10.47 -13.01
C LEU A 128 -8.82 -10.49 -14.50
N LYS A 129 -9.37 -11.47 -15.22
CA LYS A 129 -9.39 -11.46 -16.69
C LYS A 129 -10.80 -11.15 -17.18
N CYS A 130 -10.89 -10.32 -18.23
CA CYS A 130 -12.10 -10.06 -18.99
C CYS A 130 -11.87 -10.34 -20.47
N ALA A 131 -12.94 -10.34 -21.25
CA ALA A 131 -12.86 -10.44 -22.70
C ALA A 131 -12.33 -9.14 -23.30
N HIS A 132 -11.32 -9.23 -24.15
CA HIS A 132 -10.79 -8.08 -24.88
C HIS A 132 -11.87 -7.50 -25.82
N PRO A 133 -12.09 -6.18 -25.85
CA PRO A 133 -13.22 -5.57 -26.57
C PRO A 133 -13.21 -5.83 -28.09
N VAL A 134 -12.04 -6.08 -28.70
CA VAL A 134 -11.92 -6.28 -30.15
C VAL A 134 -11.97 -7.76 -30.53
N HIS A 135 -11.20 -8.61 -29.87
CA HIS A 135 -11.04 -10.00 -30.29
C HIS A 135 -11.51 -11.03 -29.26
N GLY A 136 -12.12 -10.59 -28.15
CA GLY A 136 -12.72 -11.45 -27.13
C GLY A 136 -11.76 -12.28 -26.26
N ARG A 137 -10.46 -12.31 -26.54
CA ARG A 137 -9.49 -13.14 -25.79
C ARG A 137 -9.35 -12.65 -24.35
N PRO A 138 -9.15 -13.57 -23.38
CA PRO A 138 -8.96 -13.21 -21.99
C PRO A 138 -7.68 -12.40 -21.78
N PHE A 139 -7.78 -11.23 -21.14
CA PHE A 139 -6.65 -10.42 -20.75
C PHE A 139 -6.94 -9.71 -19.42
N ALA A 140 -5.92 -9.16 -18.78
CA ALA A 140 -6.05 -8.37 -17.55
C ALA A 140 -6.02 -6.88 -17.92
N PRO A 141 -7.13 -6.14 -17.71
CA PRO A 141 -7.16 -4.71 -18.02
C PRO A 141 -6.58 -3.87 -16.88
N GLU A 142 -6.31 -2.59 -17.18
CA GLU A 142 -5.93 -1.55 -16.23
C GLU A 142 -7.11 -0.64 -15.94
N VAL A 143 -7.23 -0.22 -14.69
CA VAL A 143 -8.18 0.81 -14.24
C VAL A 143 -7.43 1.97 -13.61
N THR A 144 -7.75 3.18 -14.03
CA THR A 144 -7.24 4.40 -13.38
C THR A 144 -8.36 5.01 -12.54
N PHE A 145 -8.10 5.26 -11.27
CA PHE A 145 -9.00 6.00 -10.39
C PHE A 145 -8.44 7.36 -10.05
N VAL A 146 -9.33 8.34 -9.93
CA VAL A 146 -9.04 9.67 -9.42
C VAL A 146 -9.94 9.95 -8.23
N ILE A 147 -9.34 10.31 -7.10
CA ILE A 147 -10.02 10.55 -5.83
C ILE A 147 -9.78 11.99 -5.35
N ASP A 148 -10.80 12.66 -4.85
CA ASP A 148 -10.65 13.93 -4.12
C ASP A 148 -10.01 13.68 -2.76
N GLY A 149 -8.86 14.30 -2.52
CA GLY A 149 -8.06 14.09 -1.31
C GLY A 149 -8.77 14.52 -0.03
N GLY A 150 -9.56 15.61 -0.06
CA GLY A 150 -10.27 16.14 1.09
C GLY A 150 -11.46 15.28 1.50
N THR A 151 -12.25 14.86 0.53
CA THR A 151 -13.52 14.17 0.76
C THR A 151 -13.47 12.66 0.61
N ARG A 152 -12.39 12.10 0.10
CA ARG A 152 -12.27 10.67 -0.25
C ARG A 152 -13.25 10.22 -1.33
N PHE A 153 -13.87 11.15 -2.04
CA PHE A 153 -14.83 10.86 -3.10
C PHE A 153 -14.10 10.48 -4.39
N VAL A 154 -14.43 9.36 -4.99
CA VAL A 154 -13.93 8.98 -6.30
C VAL A 154 -14.63 9.85 -7.34
N VAL A 155 -13.90 10.81 -7.90
CA VAL A 155 -14.41 11.80 -8.85
C VAL A 155 -14.35 11.31 -10.29
N GLY A 156 -13.40 10.43 -10.61
CA GLY A 156 -13.22 9.96 -11.97
C GLY A 156 -12.58 8.59 -12.03
N TRP A 157 -12.78 7.93 -13.16
CA TRP A 157 -12.15 6.65 -13.47
C TRP A 157 -12.13 6.41 -14.97
N SER A 158 -11.23 5.55 -15.41
CA SER A 158 -11.17 5.00 -16.76
C SER A 158 -10.78 3.54 -16.73
N LEU A 159 -11.20 2.77 -17.72
CA LEU A 159 -10.80 1.39 -17.94
C LEU A 159 -10.10 1.31 -19.29
N ASP A 160 -8.89 0.76 -19.30
CA ASP A 160 -8.07 0.68 -20.51
C ASP A 160 -7.42 -0.70 -20.68
N LEU A 161 -6.84 -0.94 -21.84
CA LEU A 161 -6.18 -2.21 -22.17
C LEU A 161 -4.86 -2.38 -21.43
N ALA A 162 -4.17 -1.28 -21.16
CA ALA A 162 -2.90 -1.21 -20.46
C ALA A 162 -2.75 0.18 -19.81
N GLU A 163 -1.81 0.30 -18.89
CA GLU A 163 -1.42 1.60 -18.34
C GLU A 163 -0.88 2.52 -19.45
N ASN A 164 -1.50 3.68 -19.60
CA ASN A 164 -1.10 4.68 -20.57
C ASN A 164 -1.63 6.07 -20.19
N VAL A 165 -1.07 7.10 -20.80
CA VAL A 165 -1.44 8.51 -20.55
C VAL A 165 -2.90 8.81 -20.87
N PHE A 166 -3.49 8.14 -21.87
CA PHE A 166 -4.88 8.37 -22.27
C PHE A 166 -5.85 7.83 -21.21
N ALA A 167 -5.49 6.75 -20.52
CA ALA A 167 -6.24 6.26 -19.36
C ALA A 167 -6.30 7.31 -18.26
N VAL A 168 -5.16 7.92 -17.91
CA VAL A 168 -5.09 9.01 -16.93
C VAL A 168 -5.91 10.20 -17.37
N ALA A 169 -5.73 10.67 -18.62
CA ALA A 169 -6.48 11.78 -19.18
C ALA A 169 -8.00 11.49 -19.21
N GLY A 170 -8.40 10.28 -19.56
CA GLY A 170 -9.80 9.83 -19.55
C GLY A 170 -10.41 9.85 -18.16
N ALA A 171 -9.69 9.40 -17.14
CA ALA A 171 -10.15 9.44 -15.76
C ALA A 171 -10.33 10.88 -15.24
N ILE A 172 -9.38 11.77 -15.56
CA ILE A 172 -9.46 13.20 -15.22
C ILE A 172 -10.63 13.86 -15.97
N GLN A 173 -10.77 13.60 -17.27
CA GLN A 173 -11.87 14.13 -18.09
C GLN A 173 -13.24 13.68 -17.55
N HIS A 174 -13.36 12.41 -17.15
CA HIS A 174 -14.58 11.90 -16.52
C HIS A 174 -14.90 12.71 -15.25
N GLY A 175 -13.90 12.92 -14.38
CA GLY A 175 -14.06 13.72 -13.17
C GLY A 175 -14.46 15.16 -13.45
N ILE A 176 -13.79 15.84 -14.38
CA ILE A 176 -14.07 17.24 -14.72
C ILE A 176 -15.49 17.43 -15.25
N ARG A 177 -15.97 16.52 -16.09
CA ARG A 177 -17.33 16.59 -16.65
C ARG A 177 -18.43 16.53 -15.60
N HIS A 178 -18.21 15.84 -14.51
CA HIS A 178 -19.25 15.55 -13.50
C HIS A 178 -19.08 16.30 -12.19
N HIS A 179 -17.85 16.75 -11.87
CA HIS A 179 -17.51 17.23 -10.53
C HIS A 179 -16.72 18.56 -10.52
N GLY A 180 -16.54 19.21 -11.67
CA GLY A 180 -15.70 20.38 -11.81
C GLY A 180 -14.20 20.02 -11.92
N LYS A 181 -13.34 21.01 -12.01
CA LYS A 181 -11.90 20.79 -12.16
C LYS A 181 -11.16 20.94 -10.84
N PRO A 182 -10.06 20.18 -10.61
CA PRO A 182 -9.22 20.36 -9.44
C PRO A 182 -8.30 21.59 -9.60
N PHE A 183 -7.85 22.13 -8.49
CA PHE A 183 -6.74 23.08 -8.48
C PHE A 183 -5.41 22.36 -8.72
N LEU A 184 -5.25 21.15 -8.17
CA LEU A 184 -4.03 20.37 -8.24
C LEU A 184 -4.36 18.90 -8.52
N TYR A 185 -3.61 18.30 -9.45
CA TYR A 185 -3.61 16.87 -9.69
C TYR A 185 -2.29 16.27 -9.20
N TYR A 186 -2.34 15.23 -8.36
CA TYR A 186 -1.17 14.58 -7.78
C TYR A 186 -1.10 13.13 -8.23
N SER A 187 -0.03 12.76 -8.90
CA SER A 187 0.21 11.39 -9.39
C SER A 187 1.63 10.91 -9.09
N ASP A 188 1.95 9.69 -9.50
CA ASP A 188 3.32 9.17 -9.50
C ASP A 188 4.15 9.74 -10.64
N ASN A 189 5.46 9.65 -10.48
CA ASN A 189 6.42 9.86 -11.57
C ASN A 189 6.42 8.64 -12.51
N GLY A 190 5.26 8.31 -13.09
CA GLY A 190 5.17 7.28 -14.12
C GLY A 190 6.07 7.58 -15.31
N SER A 191 6.43 6.58 -16.11
CA SER A 191 7.40 6.60 -17.19
C SER A 191 7.42 7.92 -17.99
N GLY A 192 8.61 8.52 -18.19
CA GLY A 192 8.84 9.87 -18.67
C GLY A 192 8.21 10.25 -20.02
N GLU A 193 7.84 9.31 -20.88
CA GLU A 193 7.13 9.56 -22.14
C GLU A 193 5.67 9.97 -21.96
N THR A 194 5.06 9.58 -20.83
CA THR A 194 3.66 9.90 -20.51
C THR A 194 3.51 11.27 -19.85
N ALA A 195 4.54 11.73 -19.15
CA ALA A 195 4.55 13.04 -18.50
C ALA A 195 4.45 14.20 -19.49
N ASP A 196 5.13 14.12 -20.62
CA ASP A 196 5.18 15.22 -21.61
C ASP A 196 3.81 15.58 -22.20
N ILE A 197 2.95 14.61 -22.45
CA ILE A 197 1.59 14.89 -23.01
C ILE A 197 0.70 15.54 -21.95
N LEU A 198 0.88 15.19 -20.68
CA LEU A 198 0.11 15.78 -19.58
C LEU A 198 0.67 17.13 -19.15
N ASP A 199 1.99 17.29 -19.11
CA ASP A 199 2.68 18.36 -18.37
C ASP A 199 3.42 19.40 -19.22
N LYS A 200 3.59 19.20 -20.51
CA LYS A 200 4.33 20.16 -21.34
C LYS A 200 3.71 21.55 -21.25
N GLU A 201 4.47 22.54 -20.79
CA GLU A 201 4.01 23.88 -20.35
C GLU A 201 3.01 24.57 -21.26
N VAL A 202 3.10 24.40 -22.57
CA VAL A 202 2.23 25.11 -23.55
C VAL A 202 1.19 24.19 -24.18
N VAL A 203 1.46 22.90 -24.31
CA VAL A 203 0.63 21.93 -25.05
C VAL A 203 0.06 20.81 -24.22
N GLY A 204 0.51 20.65 -22.99
CA GLY A 204 0.02 19.62 -22.05
C GLY A 204 -1.44 19.83 -21.66
N ILE A 205 -2.14 18.74 -21.40
CA ILE A 205 -3.58 18.76 -21.05
C ILE A 205 -3.81 19.53 -19.74
N LEU A 206 -3.01 19.24 -18.70
CA LEU A 206 -3.18 19.82 -17.37
C LEU A 206 -2.87 21.33 -17.33
N PRO A 207 -1.74 21.83 -17.85
CA PRO A 207 -1.49 23.26 -17.94
C PRO A 207 -2.56 24.03 -18.72
N ARG A 208 -3.05 23.48 -19.84
CA ARG A 208 -4.13 24.14 -20.63
C ARG A 208 -5.45 24.22 -19.85
N LEU A 209 -5.69 23.34 -18.93
CA LEU A 209 -6.85 23.38 -18.02
C LEU A 209 -6.59 24.24 -16.77
N GLY A 210 -5.38 24.77 -16.61
CA GLY A 210 -4.95 25.51 -15.40
C GLY A 210 -4.90 24.61 -14.17
N ILE A 211 -4.53 23.34 -14.35
CA ILE A 211 -4.37 22.36 -13.27
C ILE A 211 -2.88 22.21 -12.96
N ASN A 212 -2.51 22.46 -11.72
CA ASN A 212 -1.14 22.22 -11.26
C ASN A 212 -0.89 20.72 -11.09
N HIS A 213 0.26 20.24 -11.58
CA HIS A 213 0.62 18.82 -11.48
C HIS A 213 1.97 18.63 -10.76
N PRO A 214 2.02 18.66 -9.42
CA PRO A 214 3.21 18.24 -8.70
C PRO A 214 3.29 16.71 -8.70
N THR A 215 4.42 16.20 -9.13
CA THR A 215 4.73 14.78 -9.05
C THR A 215 5.29 14.42 -7.66
N GLY A 216 5.09 13.19 -7.22
CA GLY A 216 5.62 12.70 -5.95
C GLY A 216 7.15 12.63 -5.93
N ILE A 217 7.76 12.69 -4.76
CA ILE A 217 9.19 12.40 -4.60
C ILE A 217 9.40 10.93 -4.94
N ALA A 218 10.27 10.64 -5.91
CA ALA A 218 10.58 9.27 -6.31
C ALA A 218 10.99 8.40 -5.10
N GLY A 219 10.38 7.23 -4.97
CA GLY A 219 10.63 6.30 -3.87
C GLY A 219 9.98 6.67 -2.52
N ASN A 220 9.08 7.68 -2.47
CA ASN A 220 8.30 7.99 -1.28
C ASN A 220 6.79 7.69 -1.50
N PRO A 221 6.31 6.45 -1.20
CA PRO A 221 4.92 6.05 -1.38
C PRO A 221 3.96 6.72 -0.39
N GLN A 222 4.47 7.30 0.69
CA GLN A 222 3.66 7.79 1.82
C GLN A 222 2.74 8.96 1.44
N GLY A 223 3.06 9.72 0.40
CA GLY A 223 2.21 10.80 -0.10
C GLY A 223 0.93 10.34 -0.77
N ARG A 224 0.80 9.05 -1.14
CA ARG A 224 -0.31 8.48 -1.92
C ARG A 224 -1.13 7.43 -1.17
N GLY A 225 -0.97 7.31 0.13
CA GLY A 225 -1.68 6.32 0.96
C GLY A 225 -3.20 6.29 0.76
N ILE A 226 -3.81 7.41 0.34
CA ILE A 226 -5.25 7.51 0.05
C ILE A 226 -5.62 6.67 -1.17
N ILE A 227 -4.95 6.91 -2.31
CA ILE A 227 -5.24 6.20 -3.55
C ILE A 227 -4.80 4.73 -3.47
N GLU A 228 -3.70 4.44 -2.78
CA GLU A 228 -3.26 3.06 -2.53
C GLU A 228 -4.31 2.27 -1.72
N ARG A 229 -4.93 2.89 -0.72
CA ARG A 229 -6.02 2.26 0.05
C ARG A 229 -7.25 2.03 -0.83
N LEU A 230 -7.60 2.98 -1.70
CA LEU A 230 -8.66 2.80 -2.69
C LEU A 230 -8.35 1.59 -3.59
N ASN A 231 -7.14 1.53 -4.16
CA ASN A 231 -6.70 0.46 -5.05
C ASN A 231 -6.66 -0.92 -4.37
N ARG A 232 -6.42 -0.97 -3.06
CA ARG A 232 -6.55 -2.22 -2.28
C ARG A 232 -7.99 -2.63 -2.00
N THR A 233 -8.93 -1.70 -2.06
CA THR A 233 -10.33 -1.93 -1.65
C THR A 233 -11.24 -2.12 -2.86
N LEU A 234 -11.36 -1.11 -3.71
CA LEU A 234 -12.37 -1.04 -4.77
C LEU A 234 -12.12 -2.03 -5.91
N PRO A 235 -10.98 -2.02 -6.62
CA PRO A 235 -10.74 -2.98 -7.70
C PRO A 235 -10.69 -4.43 -7.21
N MET A 236 -10.19 -4.67 -5.98
CA MET A 236 -10.17 -6.02 -5.41
C MET A 236 -11.59 -6.53 -5.10
N ARG A 237 -12.47 -5.66 -4.59
CA ARG A 237 -13.88 -6.00 -4.37
C ARG A 237 -14.59 -6.35 -5.66
N ILE A 238 -14.37 -5.59 -6.73
CA ILE A 238 -14.94 -5.84 -8.05
C ILE A 238 -14.41 -7.17 -8.59
N ALA A 239 -13.10 -7.34 -8.62
CA ALA A 239 -12.44 -8.51 -9.20
C ALA A 239 -12.87 -9.84 -8.53
N ARG A 240 -13.06 -9.84 -7.21
CA ARG A 240 -13.46 -11.04 -6.46
C ARG A 240 -14.86 -11.56 -6.79
N LYS A 241 -15.70 -10.79 -7.50
CA LYS A 241 -17.00 -11.27 -7.97
C LYS A 241 -16.88 -12.25 -9.14
N TYR A 242 -15.72 -12.31 -9.80
CA TYR A 242 -15.51 -13.09 -11.03
C TYR A 242 -14.61 -14.30 -10.81
N ARG A 243 -14.92 -15.40 -11.45
CA ARG A 243 -14.12 -16.65 -11.38
C ARG A 243 -12.74 -16.51 -12.00
N THR A 244 -12.55 -15.49 -12.83
CA THR A 244 -11.25 -15.16 -13.44
C THR A 244 -10.32 -14.35 -12.52
N TYR A 245 -10.73 -14.10 -11.26
CA TYR A 245 -9.91 -13.43 -10.26
C TYR A 245 -8.61 -14.19 -9.96
N PHE A 246 -7.46 -13.50 -10.00
CA PHE A 246 -6.13 -14.07 -9.73
C PHE A 246 -5.31 -13.32 -8.67
N GLY A 247 -5.96 -12.46 -7.89
CA GLY A 247 -5.30 -11.74 -6.80
C GLY A 247 -5.10 -12.58 -5.53
N LYS A 248 -4.68 -11.92 -4.46
CA LYS A 248 -4.43 -12.56 -3.16
C LYS A 248 -5.69 -13.29 -2.65
N GLY A 249 -5.54 -14.57 -2.31
CA GLY A 249 -6.64 -15.41 -1.82
C GLY A 249 -7.45 -16.10 -2.93
N ALA A 250 -7.04 -15.96 -4.21
CA ALA A 250 -7.64 -16.74 -5.29
C ALA A 250 -7.30 -18.23 -5.13
N ASP A 251 -8.31 -19.11 -5.33
CA ASP A 251 -8.08 -20.55 -5.38
C ASP A 251 -7.31 -20.93 -6.64
N ARG A 252 -6.10 -21.43 -6.45
CA ARG A 252 -5.16 -21.73 -7.55
C ARG A 252 -5.66 -22.84 -8.45
N GLU A 253 -6.38 -23.82 -7.91
CA GLU A 253 -6.90 -24.93 -8.70
C GLU A 253 -8.06 -24.49 -9.59
N THR A 254 -9.03 -23.77 -9.03
CA THR A 254 -10.11 -23.16 -9.79
C THR A 254 -9.59 -22.25 -10.89
N LEU A 255 -8.61 -21.41 -10.58
CA LEU A 255 -7.99 -20.51 -11.56
C LEU A 255 -7.29 -21.27 -12.70
N ARG A 256 -6.54 -22.34 -12.37
CA ARG A 256 -5.91 -23.20 -13.39
C ARG A 256 -6.94 -23.87 -14.29
N LYS A 257 -8.02 -24.41 -13.73
CA LYS A 257 -9.12 -25.02 -14.49
C LYS A 257 -9.79 -24.00 -15.40
N THR A 258 -10.20 -22.83 -14.87
CA THR A 258 -10.82 -21.75 -15.63
C THR A 258 -9.90 -21.30 -16.79
N ASN A 259 -8.63 -21.04 -16.54
CA ASN A 259 -7.69 -20.62 -17.58
C ASN A 259 -7.47 -21.68 -18.66
N ARG A 260 -7.42 -22.97 -18.29
CA ARG A 260 -7.28 -24.07 -19.23
C ARG A 260 -8.54 -24.19 -20.12
N ASP A 261 -9.70 -24.11 -19.49
CA ASP A 261 -10.99 -24.27 -20.21
C ASP A 261 -11.26 -23.06 -21.13
N LEU A 262 -10.87 -21.85 -20.73
CA LEU A 262 -10.86 -20.65 -21.59
C LEU A 262 -9.89 -20.83 -22.79
N ARG A 263 -8.66 -21.27 -22.57
CA ARG A 263 -7.72 -21.51 -23.67
C ARG A 263 -8.27 -22.52 -24.65
N SER A 264 -8.83 -23.63 -24.14
CA SER A 264 -9.46 -24.67 -24.96
C SER A 264 -10.65 -24.13 -25.75
N ALA A 265 -11.49 -23.28 -25.15
CA ALA A 265 -12.61 -22.64 -25.84
C ALA A 265 -12.15 -21.75 -27.00
N PHE A 266 -11.13 -20.90 -26.76
CA PHE A 266 -10.60 -20.03 -27.81
C PHE A 266 -9.94 -20.81 -28.94
N THR A 267 -9.19 -21.89 -28.62
CA THR A 267 -8.63 -22.78 -29.66
C THR A 267 -9.73 -23.44 -30.51
N ALA A 268 -10.82 -23.89 -29.88
CA ALA A 268 -11.97 -24.47 -30.60
C ALA A 268 -12.63 -23.43 -31.52
N LEU A 269 -12.84 -22.19 -31.03
CA LEU A 269 -13.43 -21.12 -31.86
C LEU A 269 -12.53 -20.75 -33.05
N GLN A 270 -11.21 -20.70 -32.88
CA GLN A 270 -10.28 -20.44 -33.96
C GLN A 270 -10.29 -21.54 -35.04
N GLN A 271 -10.63 -22.76 -34.64
CA GLN A 271 -10.77 -23.91 -35.54
C GLN A 271 -12.18 -24.06 -36.12
N GLY A 272 -13.09 -23.11 -35.86
CA GLY A 272 -14.47 -23.18 -36.29
C GLY A 272 -15.30 -24.31 -35.63
N LYS A 273 -14.81 -24.86 -34.51
CA LYS A 273 -15.50 -25.95 -33.80
C LYS A 273 -16.54 -25.42 -32.81
N ARG A 274 -17.61 -26.19 -32.64
CA ARG A 274 -18.59 -25.92 -31.59
C ARG A 274 -17.99 -26.13 -30.20
N LEU A 275 -18.32 -25.22 -29.28
CA LEU A 275 -17.91 -25.33 -27.89
C LEU A 275 -18.68 -26.43 -27.16
N ASN A 276 -17.98 -27.25 -26.40
CA ASN A 276 -18.61 -28.21 -25.48
C ASN A 276 -19.13 -27.45 -24.22
N ALA A 277 -19.95 -28.15 -23.39
CA ALA A 277 -20.58 -27.56 -22.21
C ALA A 277 -19.57 -26.90 -21.23
N ARG A 278 -18.38 -27.48 -21.02
CA ARG A 278 -17.34 -26.96 -20.14
C ARG A 278 -16.74 -25.67 -20.71
N GLN A 279 -16.48 -25.64 -22.01
CA GLN A 279 -15.96 -24.45 -22.70
C GLN A 279 -16.98 -23.32 -22.71
N GLN A 280 -18.27 -23.64 -22.93
CA GLN A 280 -19.35 -22.66 -22.83
C GLN A 280 -19.48 -22.08 -21.42
N SER A 281 -19.33 -22.90 -20.36
CA SER A 281 -19.33 -22.42 -18.98
C SER A 281 -18.18 -21.48 -18.72
N ALA A 282 -16.97 -21.83 -19.15
CA ALA A 282 -15.79 -20.98 -18.99
C ALA A 282 -15.93 -19.62 -19.71
N MET A 283 -16.55 -19.61 -20.89
CA MET A 283 -16.83 -18.37 -21.64
C MET A 283 -17.86 -17.48 -20.94
N ARG A 284 -18.87 -18.05 -20.27
CA ARG A 284 -19.81 -17.28 -19.44
C ARG A 284 -19.18 -16.72 -18.17
N ASP A 285 -18.15 -17.40 -17.63
CA ASP A 285 -17.42 -16.94 -16.46
C ASP A 285 -16.44 -15.79 -16.79
N LEU A 286 -16.18 -15.52 -18.07
CA LEU A 286 -15.33 -14.45 -18.54
C LEU A 286 -16.15 -13.18 -18.74
N PRO A 287 -16.05 -12.15 -17.88
CA PRO A 287 -16.83 -10.94 -18.07
C PRO A 287 -16.47 -10.24 -19.38
N SER A 288 -17.45 -9.69 -20.03
CA SER A 288 -17.27 -8.80 -21.18
C SER A 288 -16.70 -7.45 -20.74
N TRP A 289 -16.23 -6.66 -21.69
CA TRP A 289 -15.75 -5.31 -21.42
C TRP A 289 -16.84 -4.39 -20.85
N SER A 290 -18.07 -4.47 -21.41
CA SER A 290 -19.22 -3.70 -20.94
C SER A 290 -19.66 -4.09 -19.53
N GLU A 291 -19.73 -5.38 -19.22
CA GLU A 291 -20.05 -5.85 -17.87
C GLU A 291 -19.01 -5.37 -16.84
N LEU A 292 -17.73 -5.28 -17.23
CA LEU A 292 -16.70 -4.77 -16.34
C LEU A 292 -16.83 -3.25 -16.13
N ILE A 293 -17.19 -2.48 -17.17
CA ILE A 293 -17.51 -1.06 -17.05
C ILE A 293 -18.66 -0.84 -16.07
N ASP A 294 -19.72 -1.60 -16.19
CA ASP A 294 -20.88 -1.51 -15.29
C ASP A 294 -20.49 -1.89 -13.85
N ALA A 295 -19.71 -2.96 -13.69
CA ALA A 295 -19.21 -3.37 -12.38
C ALA A 295 -18.29 -2.32 -11.70
N ILE A 296 -17.53 -1.56 -12.49
CA ILE A 296 -16.70 -0.46 -11.97
C ILE A 296 -17.60 0.71 -11.56
N ARG A 297 -18.60 1.07 -12.36
CA ARG A 297 -19.57 2.11 -12.04
C ARG A 297 -20.29 1.82 -10.73
N ASP A 298 -20.86 0.62 -10.60
CA ASP A 298 -21.52 0.17 -9.37
C ASP A 298 -20.57 0.14 -8.18
N GLY A 299 -19.33 -0.27 -8.43
CA GLY A 299 -18.28 -0.29 -7.41
C GLY A 299 -17.93 1.11 -6.90
N VAL A 300 -17.80 2.08 -7.79
CA VAL A 300 -17.54 3.50 -7.44
C VAL A 300 -18.72 4.07 -6.67
N GLU A 301 -19.94 3.82 -7.12
CA GLU A 301 -21.14 4.24 -6.40
C GLU A 301 -21.20 3.64 -4.99
N TRP A 302 -20.96 2.33 -4.87
CA TRP A 302 -20.85 1.67 -3.58
C TRP A 302 -19.78 2.30 -2.69
N TYR A 303 -18.59 2.60 -3.24
CA TYR A 303 -17.50 3.19 -2.47
C TYR A 303 -17.86 4.60 -1.98
N ASN A 304 -18.41 5.42 -2.85
CA ASN A 304 -18.78 6.80 -2.54
C ASN A 304 -19.93 6.90 -1.52
N ASN A 305 -20.80 5.90 -1.44
CA ASN A 305 -21.96 5.90 -0.55
C ASN A 305 -21.76 5.12 0.76
N ARG A 306 -20.65 4.41 0.94
CA ARG A 306 -20.37 3.70 2.19
C ARG A 306 -19.71 4.62 3.23
N PRO A 307 -19.99 4.43 4.55
CA PRO A 307 -19.24 5.12 5.61
C PRO A 307 -17.72 4.85 5.49
N HIS A 308 -16.93 5.90 5.69
CA HIS A 308 -15.47 5.84 5.57
C HIS A 308 -14.81 6.26 6.89
N ASP A 309 -14.03 5.38 7.51
CA ASP A 309 -13.44 5.51 8.84
C ASP A 309 -12.44 6.68 9.01
N GLU A 310 -11.90 7.21 7.90
CA GLU A 310 -11.04 8.41 7.92
C GLU A 310 -11.83 9.73 7.79
N LEU A 311 -13.13 9.67 7.54
CA LEU A 311 -13.99 10.85 7.50
C LEU A 311 -14.59 11.12 8.88
N PRO A 312 -15.02 12.37 9.18
CA PRO A 312 -15.62 12.73 10.46
C PRO A 312 -16.82 11.86 10.83
N VAL A 313 -17.09 11.81 12.11
CA VAL A 313 -18.27 11.11 12.66
C VAL A 313 -19.47 12.06 12.67
N LYS A 314 -20.62 11.57 12.22
CA LYS A 314 -21.92 12.27 12.29
C LYS A 314 -22.49 12.25 13.72
N PRO A 315 -23.46 13.11 14.05
CA PRO A 315 -24.12 13.10 15.36
C PRO A 315 -24.74 11.75 15.75
N ASN A 316 -25.09 10.91 14.78
CA ASN A 316 -25.62 9.56 15.00
C ASN A 316 -24.55 8.48 15.27
N GLY A 317 -23.29 8.86 15.47
CA GLY A 317 -22.16 7.96 15.75
C GLY A 317 -21.58 7.23 14.54
N LYS A 318 -22.12 7.42 13.33
CA LYS A 318 -21.59 6.82 12.10
C LYS A 318 -20.66 7.79 11.37
N HIS A 319 -19.62 7.30 10.74
CA HIS A 319 -18.81 8.11 9.85
C HIS A 319 -19.60 8.59 8.62
N TYR A 320 -19.22 9.74 8.09
CA TYR A 320 -19.71 10.17 6.77
C TYR A 320 -19.29 9.18 5.68
N SER A 321 -20.14 9.04 4.67
CA SER A 321 -19.68 8.52 3.38
C SER A 321 -18.98 9.63 2.58
N PRO A 322 -18.10 9.28 1.62
CA PRO A 322 -17.49 10.27 0.73
C PRO A 322 -18.51 11.20 0.05
N ALA A 323 -19.62 10.65 -0.43
CA ALA A 323 -20.70 11.45 -1.07
C ALA A 323 -21.38 12.40 -0.10
N GLU A 324 -21.76 11.95 1.10
CA GLU A 324 -22.36 12.81 2.12
C GLU A 324 -21.39 13.90 2.56
N PHE A 325 -20.11 13.55 2.77
CA PHE A 325 -19.12 14.53 3.23
C PHE A 325 -18.81 15.57 2.15
N ARG A 326 -18.67 15.14 0.88
CA ARG A 326 -18.49 16.04 -0.25
C ARG A 326 -19.67 17.02 -0.37
N LYS A 327 -20.91 16.53 -0.30
CA LYS A 327 -22.12 17.38 -0.34
C LYS A 327 -22.14 18.40 0.79
N LYS A 328 -21.80 18.00 2.01
CA LYS A 328 -21.70 18.89 3.16
C LYS A 328 -20.66 19.98 2.94
N ARG A 329 -19.43 19.58 2.50
CA ARG A 329 -18.33 20.53 2.28
C ARG A 329 -18.63 21.54 1.17
N LEU A 330 -19.22 21.10 0.06
CA LEU A 330 -19.65 22.03 -1.02
C LEU A 330 -20.63 23.07 -0.47
N ALA A 331 -21.62 22.69 0.33
CA ALA A 331 -22.56 23.62 0.93
C ALA A 331 -21.89 24.60 1.92
N GLU A 332 -20.80 24.21 2.58
CA GLU A 332 -20.02 25.07 3.47
C GLU A 332 -19.08 26.04 2.70
N GLU A 333 -18.66 25.67 1.51
CA GLU A 333 -17.75 26.47 0.68
C GLU A 333 -18.49 27.47 -0.22
N ASP A 334 -19.78 27.25 -0.48
CA ASP A 334 -20.67 28.15 -1.23
C ASP A 334 -21.23 29.31 -0.37
N THR A 335 -20.96 29.32 0.94
CA THR A 335 -21.38 30.36 1.89
C THR A 335 -20.21 31.25 2.27
#